data_110c5d53d634fc15932d0aeeef72946b
#
_entry.id   110c5d53d634fc15932d0aeeef72946b
#
_cell.length_a   1.000
_cell.length_b   1.000
_cell.length_c   1.000
_cell.angle_alpha   90.00
_cell.angle_beta   90.00
_cell.angle_gamma   90.00
#
_symmetry.space_group_name_H-M   'P 1'
#
loop_
_entity.id
_entity.type
_entity.pdbx_description
1 polymer ?
#
loop_
_entity_poly.entity_id
_entity_poly.type
_entity_poly.pdbx_seq_one_letter_code
_entity_poly.pdbx_strand_id
1 'polypeptide(L)'
;MPDLDAVRAEAEAIRLKAIRDAERIREQARREGYQRGYDEGYHDGAREAHQHADAELQRTLETLRAQLQQVIESVHAQHKAYLQHAESQMLDLVLEVARKVVREELKLQPAHVLAIVRDALRRVQGVGRLRIRVNPLDVDLLRQNRPSLLQVVEGIESIEIVEDRRVDQGGCVIETEQGVYDARIRTQLGEIERALREAA
;
A
#
# COMPACT_ATOMS: atom_id res chain seq x y z
N MET A 1 8.77 56.75 -102.48
CA MET A 1 9.61 56.47 -101.30
C MET A 1 8.75 56.60 -100.09
N PRO A 2 8.74 55.62 -99.21
CA PRO A 2 7.99 55.79 -97.96
C PRO A 2 8.57 56.95 -97.19
N ASP A 3 7.67 57.72 -96.54
CA ASP A 3 8.04 58.87 -95.71
C ASP A 3 8.76 58.39 -94.48
N LEU A 4 10.07 58.57 -94.40
CA LEU A 4 10.96 58.12 -93.31
C LEU A 4 10.54 58.71 -91.99
N ASP A 5 9.90 59.86 -91.92
CA ASP A 5 9.45 60.49 -90.67
C ASP A 5 8.14 59.84 -90.17
N ALA A 6 7.27 59.37 -91.10
CA ALA A 6 6.10 58.59 -90.72
C ALA A 6 6.48 57.22 -90.12
N VAL A 7 7.49 56.54 -90.71
CA VAL A 7 7.98 55.25 -90.20
C VAL A 7 8.66 55.41 -88.80
N ARG A 8 9.40 56.52 -88.58
CA ARG A 8 9.98 56.83 -87.24
C ARG A 8 8.94 57.10 -86.21
N ALA A 9 7.90 57.87 -86.54
CA ALA A 9 6.81 58.18 -85.65
C ALA A 9 6.03 56.90 -85.23
N GLU A 10 5.78 55.99 -86.16
CA GLU A 10 5.12 54.72 -85.91
C GLU A 10 6.01 53.78 -84.99
N ALA A 11 7.31 53.76 -85.29
CA ALA A 11 8.25 52.99 -84.44
C ALA A 11 8.32 53.54 -83.02
N GLU A 12 8.30 54.86 -82.77
CA GLU A 12 8.23 55.49 -81.46
C GLU A 12 6.91 55.21 -80.75
N ALA A 13 5.78 55.26 -81.47
CA ALA A 13 4.49 54.94 -80.90
C ALA A 13 4.42 53.47 -80.42
N ILE A 14 4.94 52.53 -81.22
CA ILE A 14 5.04 51.11 -80.81
C ILE A 14 5.96 50.94 -79.58
N ARG A 15 7.11 51.62 -79.52
CA ARG A 15 8.01 51.60 -78.41
C ARG A 15 7.36 52.14 -77.11
N LEU A 16 6.70 53.26 -77.18
CA LEU A 16 6.02 53.88 -76.09
C LEU A 16 4.86 53.00 -75.59
N LYS A 17 4.14 52.33 -76.50
CA LYS A 17 3.10 51.34 -76.11
C LYS A 17 3.71 50.16 -75.47
N ALA A 18 4.82 49.57 -75.94
CA ALA A 18 5.47 48.44 -75.34
C ALA A 18 6.02 48.76 -73.94
N ILE A 19 6.56 49.99 -73.72
CA ILE A 19 6.98 50.42 -72.34
C ILE A 19 5.79 50.51 -71.40
N ARG A 20 4.71 51.10 -71.84
CA ARG A 20 3.47 51.19 -70.98
C ARG A 20 2.88 49.83 -70.71
N ASP A 21 2.84 48.93 -71.64
CA ASP A 21 2.37 47.56 -71.47
C ASP A 21 3.28 46.77 -70.50
N ALA A 22 4.60 46.93 -70.62
CA ALA A 22 5.57 46.31 -69.68
C ALA A 22 5.44 46.83 -68.28
N GLU A 23 5.22 48.14 -68.09
CA GLU A 23 4.99 48.72 -66.78
C GLU A 23 3.65 48.21 -66.13
N ARG A 24 2.57 48.15 -66.91
CA ARG A 24 1.32 47.61 -66.51
C ARG A 24 1.41 46.16 -66.09
N ILE A 25 2.10 45.35 -66.89
CA ILE A 25 2.34 43.91 -66.56
C ILE A 25 3.17 43.77 -65.29
N ARG A 26 4.21 44.58 -65.12
CA ARG A 26 5.02 44.55 -63.90
C ARG A 26 4.19 44.90 -62.64
N GLU A 27 3.38 45.95 -62.70
CA GLU A 27 2.57 46.42 -61.61
C GLU A 27 1.48 45.36 -61.25
N GLN A 28 0.87 44.77 -62.25
CA GLN A 28 -0.09 43.68 -62.06
C GLN A 28 0.57 42.46 -61.44
N ALA A 29 1.70 42.01 -61.98
CA ALA A 29 2.44 40.87 -61.38
C ALA A 29 2.91 41.13 -59.96
N ARG A 30 3.32 42.40 -59.67
CA ARG A 30 3.68 42.80 -58.28
C ARG A 30 2.49 42.70 -57.33
N ARG A 31 1.31 43.20 -57.75
CA ARG A 31 0.09 43.13 -56.93
C ARG A 31 -0.39 41.70 -56.70
N GLU A 32 -0.42 40.92 -57.75
CA GLU A 32 -0.82 39.52 -57.69
C GLU A 32 0.16 38.69 -56.81
N GLY A 33 1.47 38.94 -56.99
CA GLY A 33 2.50 38.29 -56.17
C GLY A 33 2.39 38.67 -54.68
N TYR A 34 2.16 39.95 -54.40
CA TYR A 34 1.95 40.40 -53.01
C TYR A 34 0.70 39.78 -52.38
N GLN A 35 -0.43 39.80 -53.10
CA GLN A 35 -1.69 39.24 -52.64
C GLN A 35 -1.54 37.73 -52.38
N ARG A 36 -0.96 36.99 -53.31
CA ARG A 36 -0.76 35.56 -53.15
C ARG A 36 0.17 35.25 -51.96
N GLY A 37 1.30 35.95 -51.83
CA GLY A 37 2.22 35.76 -50.74
C GLY A 37 1.63 36.13 -49.40
N TYR A 38 0.74 37.15 -49.32
CA TYR A 38 0.01 37.50 -48.13
C TYR A 38 -0.99 36.39 -47.72
N ASP A 39 -1.80 35.92 -48.65
CA ASP A 39 -2.80 34.89 -48.44
C ASP A 39 -2.15 33.54 -48.01
N GLU A 40 -1.09 33.14 -48.74
CA GLU A 40 -0.30 31.94 -48.40
C GLU A 40 0.33 32.06 -46.98
N GLY A 41 0.99 33.20 -46.70
CA GLY A 41 1.61 33.43 -45.40
C GLY A 41 0.62 33.48 -44.25
N TYR A 42 -0.57 34.06 -44.48
CA TYR A 42 -1.65 34.09 -43.49
C TYR A 42 -2.16 32.67 -43.18
N HIS A 43 -2.43 31.88 -44.23
CA HIS A 43 -2.93 30.49 -44.05
C HIS A 43 -1.88 29.57 -43.40
N ASP A 44 -0.61 29.69 -43.81
CA ASP A 44 0.48 28.89 -43.23
C ASP A 44 0.73 29.28 -41.79
N GLY A 45 0.77 30.57 -41.48
CA GLY A 45 0.94 31.04 -40.08
C GLY A 45 -0.22 30.64 -39.19
N ALA A 46 -1.46 30.70 -39.70
CA ALA A 46 -2.64 30.22 -38.92
C ALA A 46 -2.56 28.71 -38.66
N ARG A 47 -2.17 27.92 -39.66
CA ARG A 47 -2.01 26.46 -39.52
C ARG A 47 -0.92 26.09 -38.52
N GLU A 48 0.24 26.74 -38.60
CA GLU A 48 1.33 26.53 -37.66
C GLU A 48 0.93 26.92 -36.24
N ALA A 49 0.26 28.06 -36.07
CA ALA A 49 -0.25 28.49 -34.75
C ALA A 49 -1.21 27.47 -34.14
N HIS A 50 -2.16 26.93 -34.94
CA HIS A 50 -3.05 25.88 -34.49
C HIS A 50 -2.31 24.60 -34.11
N GLN A 51 -1.34 24.15 -34.92
CA GLN A 51 -0.57 22.97 -34.62
C GLN A 51 0.26 23.13 -33.33
N HIS A 52 0.85 24.29 -33.09
CA HIS A 52 1.57 24.59 -31.88
C HIS A 52 0.65 24.61 -30.64
N ALA A 53 -0.51 25.27 -30.76
CA ALA A 53 -1.50 25.34 -29.69
C ALA A 53 -2.03 23.93 -29.33
N ASP A 54 -2.35 23.12 -30.32
CA ASP A 54 -2.80 21.74 -30.12
C ASP A 54 -1.71 20.88 -29.46
N ALA A 55 -0.45 21.01 -29.91
CA ALA A 55 0.67 20.27 -29.32
C ALA A 55 0.94 20.68 -27.87
N GLU A 56 0.82 21.96 -27.53
CA GLU A 56 0.98 22.46 -26.17
C GLU A 56 -0.18 22.00 -25.28
N LEU A 57 -1.41 22.04 -25.78
CA LEU A 57 -2.58 21.52 -25.07
C LEU A 57 -2.43 20.02 -24.77
N GLN A 58 -2.00 19.23 -25.75
CA GLN A 58 -1.77 17.78 -25.56
C GLN A 58 -0.71 17.52 -24.49
N ARG A 59 0.41 18.22 -24.50
CA ARG A 59 1.46 18.10 -23.48
C ARG A 59 0.96 18.45 -22.08
N THR A 60 0.15 19.51 -22.00
CA THR A 60 -0.46 19.94 -20.72
C THR A 60 -1.42 18.89 -20.19
N LEU A 61 -2.27 18.33 -21.06
CA LEU A 61 -3.20 17.26 -20.70
C LEU A 61 -2.47 15.98 -20.26
N GLU A 62 -1.41 15.59 -20.95
CA GLU A 62 -0.58 14.43 -20.57
C GLU A 62 0.08 14.63 -19.20
N THR A 63 0.63 15.83 -18.97
CA THR A 63 1.23 16.18 -17.67
C THR A 63 0.22 16.14 -16.55
N LEU A 64 -0.95 16.75 -16.76
CA LEU A 64 -2.04 16.75 -15.77
C LEU A 64 -2.54 15.32 -15.48
N ARG A 65 -2.69 14.51 -16.54
CA ARG A 65 -3.08 13.10 -16.39
C ARG A 65 -2.07 12.31 -15.57
N ALA A 66 -0.77 12.49 -15.83
CA ALA A 66 0.29 11.84 -15.06
C ALA A 66 0.27 12.27 -13.58
N GLN A 67 0.09 13.56 -13.30
CA GLN A 67 -0.02 14.08 -11.93
C GLN A 67 -1.25 13.51 -11.20
N LEU A 68 -2.42 13.47 -11.85
CA LEU A 68 -3.63 12.87 -11.29
C LEU A 68 -3.44 11.39 -10.99
N GLN A 69 -2.81 10.64 -11.91
CA GLN A 69 -2.50 9.23 -11.69
C GLN A 69 -1.62 9.04 -10.47
N GLN A 70 -0.56 9.83 -10.33
CA GLN A 70 0.33 9.79 -9.18
C GLN A 70 -0.39 10.08 -7.85
N VAL A 71 -1.30 11.07 -7.86
CA VAL A 71 -2.11 11.40 -6.66
C VAL A 71 -3.01 10.24 -6.29
N ILE A 72 -3.71 9.64 -7.26
CA ILE A 72 -4.58 8.48 -7.03
C ILE A 72 -3.79 7.31 -6.43
N GLU A 73 -2.63 6.99 -7.00
CA GLU A 73 -1.77 5.92 -6.51
C GLU A 73 -1.27 6.19 -5.09
N SER A 74 -0.87 7.44 -4.80
CA SER A 74 -0.43 7.83 -3.46
C SER A 74 -1.55 7.72 -2.43
N VAL A 75 -2.78 8.14 -2.77
CA VAL A 75 -3.95 8.01 -1.89
C VAL A 75 -4.29 6.55 -1.62
N HIS A 76 -4.26 5.70 -2.64
CA HIS A 76 -4.50 4.26 -2.46
C HIS A 76 -3.43 3.61 -1.56
N ALA A 77 -2.15 3.95 -1.76
CA ALA A 77 -1.07 3.45 -0.92
C ALA A 77 -1.21 3.89 0.54
N GLN A 78 -1.52 5.18 0.76
CA GLN A 78 -1.75 5.71 2.10
C GLN A 78 -2.97 5.08 2.79
N HIS A 79 -4.07 4.91 2.05
CA HIS A 79 -5.28 4.26 2.56
C HIS A 79 -5.00 2.82 2.99
N LYS A 80 -4.30 2.04 2.17
CA LYS A 80 -3.89 0.68 2.50
C LYS A 80 -3.01 0.62 3.74
N ALA A 81 -2.01 1.48 3.83
CA ALA A 81 -1.12 1.57 4.99
C ALA A 81 -1.88 1.97 6.26
N TYR A 82 -2.84 2.90 6.15
CA TYR A 82 -3.70 3.30 7.27
C TYR A 82 -4.55 2.14 7.78
N LEU A 83 -5.20 1.38 6.90
CA LEU A 83 -6.00 0.21 7.30
C LEU A 83 -5.16 -0.84 8.01
N GLN A 84 -3.98 -1.18 7.47
CA GLN A 84 -3.07 -2.14 8.09
C GLN A 84 -2.60 -1.67 9.48
N HIS A 85 -2.31 -0.38 9.63
CA HIS A 85 -1.91 0.18 10.91
C HIS A 85 -3.06 0.15 11.92
N ALA A 86 -4.27 0.54 11.51
CA ALA A 86 -5.47 0.52 12.34
C ALA A 86 -5.81 -0.90 12.81
N GLU A 87 -5.70 -1.89 11.93
CA GLU A 87 -5.89 -3.30 12.25
C GLU A 87 -4.89 -3.79 13.31
N SER A 88 -3.60 -3.51 13.12
CA SER A 88 -2.58 -3.83 14.11
C SER A 88 -2.85 -3.20 15.47
N GLN A 89 -3.25 -1.92 15.51
CA GLN A 89 -3.58 -1.24 16.76
C GLN A 89 -4.82 -1.83 17.44
N MET A 90 -5.84 -2.22 16.66
CA MET A 90 -7.01 -2.90 17.20
C MET A 90 -6.64 -4.24 17.83
N LEU A 91 -5.82 -5.05 17.16
CA LEU A 91 -5.35 -6.32 17.71
C LEU A 91 -4.57 -6.13 19.00
N ASP A 92 -3.66 -5.14 19.06
CA ASP A 92 -2.92 -4.82 20.27
C ASP A 92 -3.84 -4.47 21.43
N LEU A 93 -4.84 -3.61 21.17
CA LEU A 93 -5.82 -3.21 22.19
C LEU A 93 -6.66 -4.39 22.66
N VAL A 94 -7.17 -5.21 21.76
CA VAL A 94 -7.98 -6.40 22.10
C VAL A 94 -7.17 -7.36 22.97
N LEU A 95 -5.91 -7.61 22.62
CA LEU A 95 -5.02 -8.48 23.39
C LEU A 95 -4.68 -7.89 24.77
N GLU A 96 -4.49 -6.58 24.85
CA GLU A 96 -4.27 -5.93 26.16
C GLU A 96 -5.48 -6.06 27.07
N VAL A 97 -6.68 -5.84 26.54
CA VAL A 97 -7.94 -6.04 27.28
C VAL A 97 -8.08 -7.51 27.70
N ALA A 98 -7.84 -8.46 26.80
CA ALA A 98 -7.91 -9.89 27.11
C ALA A 98 -6.92 -10.27 28.21
N ARG A 99 -5.66 -9.82 28.14
CA ARG A 99 -4.65 -10.04 29.21
C ARG A 99 -5.11 -9.48 30.54
N LYS A 100 -5.73 -8.32 30.56
CA LYS A 100 -6.23 -7.69 31.79
C LYS A 100 -7.39 -8.48 32.38
N VAL A 101 -8.38 -8.84 31.56
CA VAL A 101 -9.55 -9.62 31.98
C VAL A 101 -9.13 -10.97 32.57
N VAL A 102 -8.28 -11.73 31.83
CA VAL A 102 -7.80 -13.03 32.30
C VAL A 102 -7.04 -12.91 33.62
N ARG A 103 -6.19 -11.88 33.76
CA ARG A 103 -5.45 -11.66 34.99
C ARG A 103 -6.36 -11.35 36.20
N GLU A 104 -7.38 -10.54 36.00
CA GLU A 104 -8.34 -10.22 37.05
C GLU A 104 -9.21 -11.44 37.41
N GLU A 105 -9.65 -12.23 36.44
CA GLU A 105 -10.43 -13.44 36.66
C GLU A 105 -9.64 -14.48 37.47
N LEU A 106 -8.36 -14.67 37.20
CA LEU A 106 -7.50 -15.60 37.95
C LEU A 106 -7.26 -15.16 39.40
N LYS A 107 -7.29 -13.86 39.68
CA LYS A 107 -7.24 -13.36 41.07
C LYS A 107 -8.55 -13.62 41.81
N LEU A 108 -9.69 -13.44 41.12
CA LEU A 108 -11.02 -13.63 41.71
C LEU A 108 -11.35 -15.11 41.90
N GLN A 109 -10.91 -15.97 40.97
CA GLN A 109 -11.20 -17.40 40.99
C GLN A 109 -9.92 -18.24 40.80
N PRO A 110 -9.09 -18.38 41.86
CA PRO A 110 -7.85 -19.15 41.79
C PRO A 110 -8.04 -20.61 41.37
N ALA A 111 -9.23 -21.17 41.56
CA ALA A 111 -9.57 -22.54 41.17
C ALA A 111 -9.43 -22.78 39.62
N HIS A 112 -9.46 -21.74 38.80
CA HIS A 112 -9.27 -21.84 37.34
C HIS A 112 -7.89 -22.39 36.96
N VAL A 113 -6.86 -22.22 37.78
CA VAL A 113 -5.55 -22.82 37.57
C VAL A 113 -5.62 -24.34 37.42
N LEU A 114 -6.52 -25.00 38.16
CA LEU A 114 -6.70 -26.47 38.03
C LEU A 114 -7.20 -26.89 36.67
N ALA A 115 -8.09 -26.13 36.04
CA ALA A 115 -8.56 -26.40 34.69
C ALA A 115 -7.41 -26.22 33.67
N ILE A 116 -6.64 -25.15 33.82
CA ILE A 116 -5.51 -24.86 32.95
C ILE A 116 -4.44 -25.94 33.03
N VAL A 117 -4.11 -26.36 34.27
CA VAL A 117 -3.14 -27.46 34.48
C VAL A 117 -3.67 -28.78 33.94
N ARG A 118 -4.96 -29.11 34.07
CA ARG A 118 -5.56 -30.30 33.49
C ARG A 118 -5.49 -30.30 31.97
N ASP A 119 -5.80 -29.17 31.32
CA ASP A 119 -5.71 -29.04 29.86
C ASP A 119 -4.28 -29.13 29.39
N ALA A 120 -3.33 -28.54 30.10
CA ALA A 120 -1.92 -28.65 29.79
C ALA A 120 -1.43 -30.12 29.94
N LEU A 121 -1.84 -30.84 30.99
CA LEU A 121 -1.50 -32.25 31.16
C LEU A 121 -2.03 -33.13 30.04
N ARG A 122 -3.24 -32.87 29.51
CA ARG A 122 -3.80 -33.64 28.39
C ARG A 122 -3.02 -33.45 27.08
N ARG A 123 -2.28 -32.35 26.95
CA ARG A 123 -1.47 -32.06 25.74
C ARG A 123 -0.05 -32.60 25.85
N VAL A 124 0.38 -32.94 27.03
CA VAL A 124 1.70 -33.53 27.27
C VAL A 124 1.68 -35.01 26.90
N GLN A 125 2.59 -35.39 26.01
CA GLN A 125 2.84 -36.81 25.70
C GLN A 125 3.99 -37.30 26.60
N GLY A 126 3.78 -38.40 27.28
CA GLY A 126 4.84 -39.00 28.09
C GLY A 126 4.31 -39.70 29.32
N VAL A 127 4.99 -40.76 29.68
CA VAL A 127 4.79 -41.60 30.88
C VAL A 127 5.95 -41.34 31.81
N GLY A 128 5.69 -41.41 33.11
CA GLY A 128 6.75 -41.33 34.11
C GLY A 128 6.64 -40.14 35.04
N ARG A 129 7.73 -39.45 35.28
CA ARG A 129 7.79 -38.37 36.26
C ARG A 129 7.56 -37.02 35.61
N LEU A 130 6.58 -36.27 36.17
CA LEU A 130 6.29 -34.90 35.69
C LEU A 130 6.67 -33.89 36.77
N ARG A 131 7.25 -32.78 36.35
CA ARG A 131 7.45 -31.63 37.22
C ARG A 131 6.61 -30.46 36.69
N ILE A 132 5.72 -29.95 37.53
CA ILE A 132 4.84 -28.83 37.21
C ILE A 132 5.35 -27.60 37.98
N ARG A 133 5.85 -26.63 37.27
CA ARG A 133 6.29 -25.34 37.81
C ARG A 133 5.14 -24.36 37.75
N VAL A 134 4.79 -23.73 38.86
CA VAL A 134 3.65 -22.83 38.98
C VAL A 134 3.98 -21.64 39.87
N ASN A 135 3.13 -20.62 39.81
CA ASN A 135 3.26 -19.48 40.72
C ASN A 135 3.17 -19.91 42.19
N PRO A 136 3.95 -19.31 43.11
CA PRO A 136 3.86 -19.61 44.54
C PRO A 136 2.44 -19.53 45.11
N LEU A 137 1.60 -18.61 44.63
CA LEU A 137 0.20 -18.46 45.06
C LEU A 137 -0.70 -19.64 44.68
N ASP A 138 -0.33 -20.43 43.68
CA ASP A 138 -1.11 -21.55 43.16
C ASP A 138 -0.65 -22.91 43.71
N VAL A 139 0.53 -22.96 44.34
CA VAL A 139 1.17 -24.22 44.82
C VAL A 139 0.28 -25.01 45.76
N ASP A 140 -0.27 -24.38 46.81
CA ASP A 140 -1.04 -25.07 47.82
C ASP A 140 -2.33 -25.66 47.25
N LEU A 141 -3.03 -24.92 46.40
CA LEU A 141 -4.23 -25.39 45.72
C LEU A 141 -3.95 -26.62 44.83
N LEU A 142 -2.85 -26.60 44.10
CA LEU A 142 -2.44 -27.73 43.24
C LEU A 142 -1.99 -28.94 44.03
N ARG A 143 -1.26 -28.76 45.16
CA ARG A 143 -0.85 -29.85 46.05
C ARG A 143 -2.06 -30.54 46.69
N GLN A 144 -3.06 -29.78 47.09
CA GLN A 144 -4.31 -30.36 47.63
C GLN A 144 -5.09 -31.18 46.59
N ASN A 145 -5.00 -30.78 45.32
CA ASN A 145 -5.70 -31.44 44.22
C ASN A 145 -4.80 -32.43 43.41
N ARG A 146 -3.60 -32.73 43.90
CA ARG A 146 -2.65 -33.64 43.24
C ARG A 146 -3.26 -35.02 42.89
N PRO A 147 -4.05 -35.68 43.73
CA PRO A 147 -4.67 -36.97 43.36
C PRO A 147 -5.56 -36.88 42.13
N SER A 148 -6.33 -35.81 42.02
CA SER A 148 -7.18 -35.53 40.84
C SER A 148 -6.36 -35.24 39.56
N LEU A 149 -5.18 -34.64 39.69
CA LEU A 149 -4.29 -34.35 38.53
C LEU A 149 -3.62 -35.63 38.03
N LEU A 150 -3.29 -36.57 38.91
CA LEU A 150 -2.71 -37.88 38.54
C LEU A 150 -3.68 -38.73 37.70
N GLN A 151 -4.98 -38.53 37.83
CA GLN A 151 -6.02 -39.25 37.10
C GLN A 151 -6.27 -38.70 35.68
N VAL A 152 -5.70 -37.53 35.33
CA VAL A 152 -5.97 -36.84 34.06
C VAL A 152 -5.29 -37.55 32.88
N VAL A 153 -4.11 -38.16 33.09
CA VAL A 153 -3.32 -38.81 32.06
C VAL A 153 -2.86 -40.19 32.54
N GLU A 154 -3.13 -41.19 31.75
CA GLU A 154 -2.68 -42.57 32.00
C GLU A 154 -1.14 -42.67 31.90
N GLY A 155 -0.53 -43.42 32.81
CA GLY A 155 0.93 -43.68 32.78
C GLY A 155 1.80 -42.67 33.52
N ILE A 156 1.21 -41.68 34.21
CA ILE A 156 1.98 -40.81 35.09
C ILE A 156 2.28 -41.54 36.42
N GLU A 157 3.55 -41.73 36.73
CA GLU A 157 4.01 -42.34 37.97
C GLU A 157 3.98 -41.35 39.13
N SER A 158 4.40 -40.11 38.89
CA SER A 158 4.45 -39.08 39.91
C SER A 158 4.40 -37.67 39.33
N ILE A 159 3.79 -36.75 40.08
CA ILE A 159 3.77 -35.32 39.82
C ILE A 159 4.51 -34.61 40.96
N GLU A 160 5.56 -33.88 40.63
CA GLU A 160 6.25 -32.94 41.49
C GLU A 160 5.75 -31.53 41.23
N ILE A 161 5.23 -30.82 42.23
CA ILE A 161 4.77 -29.44 42.11
C ILE A 161 5.81 -28.53 42.76
N VAL A 162 6.39 -27.66 41.92
CA VAL A 162 7.50 -26.77 42.27
C VAL A 162 7.06 -25.31 42.08
N GLU A 163 7.39 -24.48 43.07
CA GLU A 163 7.17 -23.03 42.94
C GLU A 163 8.17 -22.38 42.00
N ASP A 164 7.69 -21.48 41.14
CA ASP A 164 8.51 -20.65 40.27
C ASP A 164 7.89 -19.26 40.10
N ARG A 165 8.57 -18.25 40.64
CA ARG A 165 8.13 -16.86 40.57
C ARG A 165 8.15 -16.28 39.14
N ARG A 166 8.76 -16.97 38.17
CA ARG A 166 8.75 -16.58 36.77
C ARG A 166 7.49 -17.02 36.02
N VAL A 167 6.68 -17.84 36.65
CA VAL A 167 5.36 -18.26 36.18
C VAL A 167 4.31 -17.31 36.75
N ASP A 168 3.52 -16.69 35.89
CA ASP A 168 2.40 -15.84 36.31
C ASP A 168 1.30 -16.70 36.95
N GLN A 169 0.50 -16.10 37.87
CA GLN A 169 -0.63 -16.77 38.49
C GLN A 169 -1.57 -17.36 37.44
N GLY A 170 -2.02 -18.59 37.65
CA GLY A 170 -2.88 -19.31 36.73
C GLY A 170 -2.18 -20.03 35.60
N GLY A 171 -0.89 -19.74 35.35
CA GLY A 171 -0.08 -20.45 34.35
C GLY A 171 0.67 -21.64 34.94
N CYS A 172 1.17 -22.53 34.06
CA CYS A 172 2.11 -23.58 34.47
C CYS A 172 3.15 -23.88 33.35
N VAL A 173 4.24 -24.50 33.77
CA VAL A 173 5.22 -25.12 32.88
C VAL A 173 5.39 -26.58 33.32
N ILE A 174 5.14 -27.48 32.38
CA ILE A 174 5.25 -28.92 32.64
C ILE A 174 6.53 -29.44 31.99
N GLU A 175 7.41 -29.96 32.84
CA GLU A 175 8.66 -30.61 32.42
C GLU A 175 8.46 -32.14 32.49
N THR A 176 8.82 -32.81 31.40
CA THR A 176 8.79 -34.26 31.24
C THR A 176 10.14 -34.75 30.79
N GLU A 177 10.36 -36.09 30.81
CA GLU A 177 11.56 -36.68 30.20
C GLU A 177 11.67 -36.43 28.68
N GLN A 178 10.55 -36.15 28.00
CA GLN A 178 10.48 -35.98 26.57
C GLN A 178 10.52 -34.51 26.12
N GLY A 179 10.36 -33.56 27.06
CA GLY A 179 10.38 -32.14 26.74
C GLY A 179 9.65 -31.26 27.76
N VAL A 180 9.54 -29.99 27.40
CA VAL A 180 8.90 -28.96 28.24
C VAL A 180 7.66 -28.43 27.53
N TYR A 181 6.54 -28.43 28.19
CA TYR A 181 5.30 -27.81 27.73
C TYR A 181 5.03 -26.52 28.52
N ASP A 182 5.05 -25.38 27.81
CA ASP A 182 4.83 -24.06 28.38
C ASP A 182 3.34 -23.64 28.25
N ALA A 183 2.60 -23.77 29.35
CA ALA A 183 1.21 -23.35 29.47
C ALA A 183 1.04 -22.05 30.27
N ARG A 184 2.02 -21.17 30.25
CA ARG A 184 1.86 -19.83 30.84
C ARG A 184 0.83 -19.03 30.04
N ILE A 185 0.03 -18.25 30.71
CA ILE A 185 -1.00 -17.40 30.10
C ILE A 185 -0.40 -16.49 29.02
N ARG A 186 0.78 -15.93 29.30
CA ARG A 186 1.51 -15.11 28.34
C ARG A 186 1.83 -15.86 27.05
N THR A 187 2.26 -17.11 27.15
CA THR A 187 2.61 -17.96 26.00
C THR A 187 1.36 -18.29 25.18
N GLN A 188 0.27 -18.69 25.82
CA GLN A 188 -1.00 -18.99 25.16
C GLN A 188 -1.60 -17.77 24.44
N LEU A 189 -1.60 -16.60 25.10
CA LEU A 189 -2.05 -15.36 24.45
C LEU A 189 -1.13 -14.94 23.30
N GLY A 190 0.17 -15.21 23.39
CA GLY A 190 1.11 -14.97 22.30
C GLY A 190 0.89 -15.89 21.08
N GLU A 191 0.46 -17.14 21.30
CA GLU A 191 0.07 -18.06 20.23
C GLU A 191 -1.21 -17.57 19.52
N ILE A 192 -2.20 -17.11 20.30
CA ILE A 192 -3.44 -16.51 19.76
C ILE A 192 -3.12 -15.25 18.96
N GLU A 193 -2.26 -14.38 19.49
CA GLU A 193 -1.80 -13.17 18.80
C GLU A 193 -1.18 -13.50 17.44
N ARG A 194 -0.28 -14.50 17.41
CA ARG A 194 0.37 -14.93 16.18
C ARG A 194 -0.64 -15.44 15.17
N ALA A 195 -1.54 -16.31 15.59
CA ALA A 195 -2.58 -16.87 14.72
C ALA A 195 -3.52 -15.78 14.16
N LEU A 196 -3.88 -14.78 14.96
CA LEU A 196 -4.69 -13.65 14.50
C LEU A 196 -3.96 -12.76 13.51
N ARG A 197 -2.65 -12.51 13.72
CA ARG A 197 -1.84 -11.70 12.79
C ARG A 197 -1.53 -12.43 11.48
N GLU A 198 -1.50 -13.77 11.48
CA GLU A 198 -1.33 -14.58 10.27
C GLU A 198 -2.63 -14.70 9.46
N ALA A 199 -3.79 -14.53 10.09
CA ALA A 199 -5.10 -14.60 9.46
C ALA A 199 -5.60 -13.25 8.90
N ALA A 200 -4.97 -12.15 9.29
CA ALA A 200 -5.27 -10.78 8.89
C ALA A 200 -4.45 -10.35 7.67
#